data_03c376914450cf68dbd07938f5197da2
#
_entry.id   03c376914450cf68dbd07938f5197da2
#
_cell.length_a   1.000
_cell.length_b   1.000
_cell.length_c   1.000
_cell.angle_alpha   90.00
_cell.angle_beta   90.00
_cell.angle_gamma   90.00
#
_symmetry.space_group_name_H-M   'P 1'
#
loop_
_entity.id
_entity.type
_entity.pdbx_description
1 polymer ?
#
loop_
_entity_poly.entity_id
_entity_poly.type
_entity_poly.pdbx_seq_one_letter_code
_entity_poly.pdbx_strand_id
1 'polypeptide(L)'
;LHTYGETKQLHVHTHMIMSWGGIDSEGKIAVPEHDYVHIPSIRRVFRYKFENALIGLFDAGRLEHDFHDRMEFMGFIKRVANRKDWIVHLEPPIQMPEQVIQYVGRYSKRACLSEYKITAMDGENISFRYRDYKNSPDRRNPVEKELTLHYREFFPRLLQHVPLRYFRIVRYYGFYSNKGNLPEEYF
;
A
#
# COMPACT_ATOMS: atom_id res chain seq x y z
N LEU A 1 -4.01 -0.06 -2.48
CA LEU A 1 -2.71 -0.62 -2.80
C LEU A 1 -1.90 0.40 -3.61
N HIS A 2 -0.69 0.68 -3.17
CA HIS A 2 0.28 1.48 -3.92
C HIS A 2 1.52 0.64 -4.21
N THR A 3 2.18 0.92 -5.33
CA THR A 3 3.34 0.18 -5.79
C THR A 3 4.62 1.02 -5.86
N TYR A 4 4.54 2.32 -5.60
CA TYR A 4 5.64 3.26 -5.79
C TYR A 4 6.01 4.04 -4.54
N GLY A 5 7.31 4.35 -4.44
CA GLY A 5 7.85 5.36 -3.52
C GLY A 5 8.02 6.73 -4.19
N GLU A 6 8.64 7.66 -3.49
CA GLU A 6 8.87 9.03 -4.00
C GLU A 6 9.76 9.07 -5.25
N THR A 7 10.79 8.22 -5.33
CA THR A 7 11.71 8.09 -6.47
C THR A 7 11.18 7.19 -7.59
N LYS A 8 9.93 6.77 -7.53
CA LYS A 8 9.23 5.89 -8.48
C LYS A 8 9.85 4.48 -8.61
N GLN A 9 10.64 4.08 -7.64
CA GLN A 9 11.05 2.69 -7.50
C GLN A 9 9.91 1.83 -6.96
N LEU A 10 9.96 0.54 -7.23
CA LEU A 10 8.99 -0.41 -6.70
C LEU A 10 9.00 -0.40 -5.17
N HIS A 11 7.88 -0.01 -4.60
CA HIS A 11 7.64 0.07 -3.16
C HIS A 11 6.20 -0.29 -2.86
N VAL A 12 5.92 -1.59 -2.86
CA VAL A 12 4.55 -2.10 -2.66
C VAL A 12 4.13 -1.90 -1.21
N HIS A 13 3.01 -1.19 -1.00
CA HIS A 13 2.44 -0.98 0.32
C HIS A 13 0.92 -0.78 0.25
N THR A 14 0.25 -1.06 1.35
CA THR A 14 -1.20 -0.95 1.45
C THR A 14 -1.55 0.10 2.50
N HIS A 15 -2.41 1.05 2.11
CA HIS A 15 -3.11 1.92 3.06
C HIS A 15 -4.43 1.27 3.42
N MET A 16 -4.77 1.29 4.70
CA MET A 16 -6.02 0.76 5.20
C MET A 16 -6.66 1.80 6.11
N ILE A 17 -7.95 2.05 5.89
CA ILE A 17 -8.79 2.79 6.83
C ILE A 17 -9.73 1.76 7.44
N MET A 18 -9.88 1.80 8.74
CA MET A 18 -10.77 0.91 9.47
C MET A 18 -11.56 1.71 10.49
N SER A 19 -12.79 1.29 10.76
CA SER A 19 -13.59 1.88 11.83
C SER A 19 -12.92 1.64 13.17
N TRP A 20 -13.01 2.64 14.04
CA TRP A 20 -12.60 2.52 15.44
C TRP A 20 -13.80 2.05 16.26
N GLY A 21 -14.03 0.74 16.26
CA GLY A 21 -15.19 0.14 16.87
C GLY A 21 -16.04 -0.66 15.89
N GLY A 22 -17.22 -1.02 16.32
CA GLY A 22 -18.16 -1.84 15.58
C GLY A 22 -19.57 -1.70 16.09
N ILE A 23 -20.45 -2.54 15.58
CA ILE A 23 -21.83 -2.67 16.04
C ILE A 23 -21.93 -4.05 16.71
N ASP A 24 -22.46 -4.07 17.91
CA ASP A 24 -22.68 -5.32 18.67
C ASP A 24 -23.92 -6.06 18.15
N SER A 25 -24.23 -7.22 18.77
CA SER A 25 -25.36 -8.06 18.40
C SER A 25 -26.74 -7.43 18.68
N GLU A 26 -26.77 -6.34 19.48
CA GLU A 26 -27.98 -5.59 19.82
C GLU A 26 -28.14 -4.35 18.94
N GLY A 27 -27.21 -4.11 17.98
CA GLY A 27 -27.23 -2.94 17.11
C GLY A 27 -26.63 -1.68 17.72
N LYS A 28 -25.99 -1.75 18.91
CA LYS A 28 -25.36 -0.58 19.53
C LYS A 28 -23.93 -0.39 19.04
N ILE A 29 -23.53 0.87 18.90
CA ILE A 29 -22.15 1.22 18.56
C ILE A 29 -21.26 0.93 19.78
N ALA A 30 -20.31 0.03 19.60
CA ALA A 30 -19.29 -0.30 20.57
C ALA A 30 -17.95 0.33 20.14
N VAL A 31 -17.42 1.23 20.97
CA VAL A 31 -16.11 1.85 20.76
C VAL A 31 -15.15 1.33 21.81
N PRO A 32 -13.99 0.77 21.43
CA PRO A 32 -13.01 0.27 22.39
C PRO A 32 -12.44 1.42 23.24
N GLU A 33 -12.30 1.19 24.54
CA GLU A 33 -11.64 2.14 25.45
C GLU A 33 -10.13 2.23 25.25
N HIS A 34 -9.53 1.14 24.70
CA HIS A 34 -8.09 1.03 24.47
C HIS A 34 -7.79 0.60 23.04
N ASP A 35 -6.52 0.75 22.65
CA ASP A 35 -6.04 0.26 21.36
C ASP A 35 -6.27 -1.25 21.21
N TYR A 36 -7.21 -1.64 20.35
CA TYR A 36 -7.48 -3.03 20.04
C TYR A 36 -6.61 -3.60 18.92
N VAL A 37 -5.82 -2.75 18.27
CA VAL A 37 -4.95 -3.13 17.16
C VAL A 37 -3.57 -3.52 17.67
N HIS A 38 -3.32 -4.81 17.79
CA HIS A 38 -2.01 -5.32 18.22
C HIS A 38 -1.09 -5.50 17.00
N ILE A 39 -0.20 -4.53 16.76
CA ILE A 39 0.72 -4.49 15.61
C ILE A 39 1.52 -5.77 15.41
N PRO A 40 2.14 -6.41 16.44
CA PRO A 40 2.85 -7.67 16.27
C PRO A 40 1.99 -8.80 15.73
N SER A 41 0.72 -8.87 16.15
CA SER A 41 -0.24 -9.86 15.64
C SER A 41 -0.57 -9.62 14.18
N ILE A 42 -0.80 -8.36 13.78
CA ILE A 42 -1.06 -7.99 12.37
C ILE A 42 0.14 -8.39 11.51
N ARG A 43 1.37 -8.06 11.92
CA ARG A 43 2.60 -8.43 11.19
C ARG A 43 2.67 -9.93 10.95
N ARG A 44 2.49 -10.72 12.00
CA ARG A 44 2.56 -12.18 11.94
C ARG A 44 1.47 -12.78 11.06
N VAL A 45 0.21 -12.37 11.25
CA VAL A 45 -0.93 -12.89 10.50
C VAL A 45 -0.86 -12.49 9.03
N PHE A 46 -0.53 -11.22 8.75
CA PHE A 46 -0.39 -10.74 7.38
C PHE A 46 0.72 -11.47 6.64
N ARG A 47 1.90 -11.59 7.25
CA ARG A 47 3.02 -12.37 6.71
C ARG A 47 2.61 -13.80 6.38
N TYR A 48 2.03 -14.51 7.33
CA TYR A 48 1.58 -15.89 7.14
C TYR A 48 0.60 -16.03 5.98
N LYS A 49 -0.41 -15.17 5.93
CA LYS A 49 -1.40 -15.18 4.84
C LYS A 49 -0.77 -14.86 3.48
N PHE A 50 0.15 -13.90 3.43
CA PHE A 50 0.83 -13.52 2.21
C PHE A 50 1.72 -14.64 1.67
N GLU A 51 2.53 -15.26 2.54
CA GLU A 51 3.38 -16.40 2.18
C GLU A 51 2.54 -17.56 1.64
N ASN A 52 1.46 -17.93 2.33
CA ASN A 52 0.57 -19.00 1.88
C ASN A 52 -0.14 -18.66 0.55
N ALA A 53 -0.52 -17.40 0.34
CA ALA A 53 -1.10 -16.98 -0.94
C ALA A 53 -0.11 -17.11 -2.09
N LEU A 54 1.17 -16.75 -1.89
CA LEU A 54 2.22 -16.94 -2.89
C LEU A 54 2.46 -18.42 -3.19
N ILE A 55 2.51 -19.26 -2.16
CA ILE A 55 2.65 -20.71 -2.33
C ILE A 55 1.46 -21.27 -3.11
N GLY A 56 0.25 -20.86 -2.78
CA GLY A 56 -0.95 -21.27 -3.51
C GLY A 56 -0.96 -20.83 -4.98
N LEU A 57 -0.43 -19.65 -5.30
CA LEU A 57 -0.27 -19.18 -6.68
C LEU A 57 0.79 -20.00 -7.44
N PHE A 58 1.88 -20.36 -6.77
CA PHE A 58 2.92 -21.23 -7.33
C PHE A 58 2.35 -22.61 -7.63
N ASP A 59 1.72 -23.24 -6.65
CA ASP A 59 1.13 -24.59 -6.79
C ASP A 59 0.03 -24.64 -7.87
N ALA A 60 -0.66 -23.53 -8.11
CA ALA A 60 -1.67 -23.40 -9.16
C ALA A 60 -1.08 -23.04 -10.56
N GLY A 61 0.24 -22.90 -10.69
CA GLY A 61 0.89 -22.48 -11.95
C GLY A 61 0.52 -21.05 -12.39
N ARG A 62 0.12 -20.19 -11.45
CA ARG A 62 -0.33 -18.81 -11.70
C ARG A 62 0.73 -17.77 -11.41
N LEU A 63 1.90 -18.18 -11.03
CA LEU A 63 3.06 -17.34 -10.77
C LEU A 63 4.10 -17.59 -11.86
N GLU A 64 4.47 -16.53 -12.57
CA GLU A 64 5.60 -16.56 -13.49
C GLU A 64 6.90 -16.53 -12.69
N HIS A 65 7.80 -17.49 -12.89
CA HIS A 65 9.00 -17.65 -12.08
C HIS A 65 10.08 -18.47 -12.80
N ASP A 66 11.32 -18.33 -12.32
CA ASP A 66 12.50 -19.07 -12.78
C ASP A 66 12.96 -20.17 -11.78
N PHE A 67 12.15 -20.48 -10.74
CA PHE A 67 12.48 -21.51 -9.76
C PHE A 67 12.38 -22.90 -10.37
N HIS A 68 13.36 -23.74 -10.07
CA HIS A 68 13.45 -25.10 -10.61
C HIS A 68 12.32 -26.00 -10.06
N ASP A 69 12.04 -25.87 -8.76
CA ASP A 69 11.00 -26.65 -8.10
C ASP A 69 10.34 -25.90 -6.92
N ARG A 70 9.34 -26.51 -6.34
CA ARG A 70 8.61 -25.99 -5.18
C ARG A 70 9.50 -25.83 -3.95
N MET A 71 10.50 -26.69 -3.76
CA MET A 71 11.38 -26.63 -2.59
C MET A 71 12.29 -25.42 -2.65
N GLU A 72 12.84 -25.12 -3.82
CA GLU A 72 13.62 -23.92 -4.07
C GLU A 72 12.80 -22.66 -3.84
N PHE A 73 11.58 -22.61 -4.38
CA PHE A 73 10.65 -21.49 -4.15
C PHE A 73 10.35 -21.28 -2.66
N MET A 74 10.02 -22.34 -1.92
CA MET A 74 9.77 -22.24 -0.49
C MET A 74 11.01 -21.79 0.30
N GLY A 75 12.19 -22.26 -0.08
CA GLY A 75 13.46 -21.82 0.48
C GLY A 75 13.69 -20.33 0.25
N PHE A 76 13.38 -19.83 -0.94
CA PHE A 76 13.42 -18.40 -1.27
C PHE A 76 12.45 -17.60 -0.39
N ILE A 77 11.17 -18.00 -0.33
CA ILE A 77 10.16 -17.32 0.50
C ILE A 77 10.63 -17.21 1.96
N LYS A 78 11.08 -18.30 2.55
CA LYS A 78 11.58 -18.30 3.94
C LYS A 78 12.77 -17.35 4.15
N ARG A 79 13.72 -17.33 3.21
CA ARG A 79 14.88 -16.43 3.30
C ARG A 79 14.47 -14.96 3.22
N VAL A 80 13.60 -14.62 2.28
CA VAL A 80 13.17 -13.23 2.05
C VAL A 80 12.31 -12.75 3.22
N ALA A 81 11.37 -13.57 3.65
CA ALA A 81 10.45 -13.23 4.73
C ALA A 81 11.16 -13.01 6.09
N ASN A 82 12.30 -13.70 6.32
CA ASN A 82 13.06 -13.58 7.56
C ASN A 82 14.13 -12.46 7.53
N ARG A 83 14.35 -11.81 6.38
CA ARG A 83 15.39 -10.78 6.25
C ARG A 83 15.04 -9.45 6.89
N LYS A 84 13.77 -9.10 6.93
CA LYS A 84 13.27 -7.81 7.46
C LYS A 84 11.92 -8.00 8.12
N ASP A 85 11.68 -7.23 9.15
CA ASP A 85 10.35 -7.14 9.74
C ASP A 85 9.35 -6.57 8.73
N TRP A 86 8.14 -7.13 8.74
CA TRP A 86 7.02 -6.56 8.03
C TRP A 86 6.62 -5.26 8.72
N ILE A 87 6.69 -4.16 7.99
CA ILE A 87 6.40 -2.84 8.53
C ILE A 87 4.90 -2.66 8.56
N VAL A 88 4.37 -2.46 9.75
CA VAL A 88 2.99 -2.02 9.99
C VAL A 88 3.08 -0.73 10.78
N HIS A 89 2.49 0.32 10.25
CA HIS A 89 2.37 1.62 10.89
C HIS A 89 0.90 1.90 11.17
N LEU A 90 0.60 2.31 12.39
CA LEU A 90 -0.74 2.70 12.81
C LEU A 90 -0.72 4.20 13.11
N GLU A 91 -1.57 4.93 12.41
CA GLU A 91 -1.81 6.34 12.69
C GLU A 91 -2.89 6.50 13.77
N PRO A 92 -2.85 7.60 14.53
CA PRO A 92 -3.93 7.93 15.46
C PRO A 92 -5.29 7.97 14.76
N PRO A 93 -6.39 7.72 15.49
CA PRO A 93 -7.72 7.80 14.95
C PRO A 93 -8.01 9.16 14.31
N ILE A 94 -8.60 9.16 13.14
CA ILE A 94 -9.06 10.35 12.46
C ILE A 94 -10.42 10.73 13.08
N GLN A 95 -10.50 11.93 13.65
CA GLN A 95 -11.69 12.37 14.35
C GLN A 95 -12.68 13.13 13.45
N MET A 96 -12.20 13.72 12.36
CA MET A 96 -12.98 14.60 11.50
C MET A 96 -13.26 13.92 10.15
N PRO A 97 -14.53 13.83 9.72
CA PRO A 97 -14.90 13.23 8.43
C PRO A 97 -14.15 13.81 7.23
N GLU A 98 -13.90 15.14 7.24
CA GLU A 98 -13.19 15.84 6.17
C GLU A 98 -11.75 15.31 6.00
N GLN A 99 -11.10 14.94 7.09
CA GLN A 99 -9.75 14.37 7.07
C GLN A 99 -9.76 12.98 6.44
N VAL A 100 -10.81 12.19 6.66
CA VAL A 100 -11.00 10.88 6.00
C VAL A 100 -11.13 11.08 4.49
N ILE A 101 -11.99 12.02 4.06
CA ILE A 101 -12.20 12.33 2.64
C ILE A 101 -10.89 12.78 1.99
N GLN A 102 -10.15 13.67 2.65
CA GLN A 102 -8.84 14.14 2.17
C GLN A 102 -7.82 13.00 2.09
N TYR A 103 -7.82 12.10 3.07
CA TYR A 103 -6.94 10.93 3.07
C TYR A 103 -7.27 9.99 1.90
N VAL A 104 -8.54 9.62 1.74
CA VAL A 104 -9.00 8.77 0.62
C VAL A 104 -8.68 9.44 -0.73
N GLY A 105 -8.97 10.73 -0.88
CA GLY A 105 -8.70 11.48 -2.10
C GLY A 105 -7.23 11.49 -2.50
N ARG A 106 -6.31 11.57 -1.51
CA ARG A 106 -4.87 11.52 -1.77
C ARG A 106 -4.39 10.18 -2.33
N TYR A 107 -5.04 9.08 -1.97
CA TYR A 107 -4.56 7.73 -2.28
C TYR A 107 -5.38 6.99 -3.34
N SER A 108 -6.63 7.41 -3.60
CA SER A 108 -7.53 6.68 -4.51
C SER A 108 -7.37 7.06 -5.99
N LYS A 109 -7.03 8.31 -6.30
CA LYS A 109 -7.01 8.85 -7.67
C LYS A 109 -5.65 9.40 -8.13
N ARG A 110 -4.59 9.25 -7.34
CA ARG A 110 -3.33 9.90 -7.64
C ARG A 110 -2.50 9.05 -8.60
N ALA A 111 -2.13 9.64 -9.73
CA ALA A 111 -1.10 9.08 -10.61
C ALA A 111 0.22 8.94 -9.84
N CYS A 112 1.04 7.95 -10.20
CA CYS A 112 2.32 7.73 -9.51
C CYS A 112 3.25 8.94 -9.63
N LEU A 113 3.17 9.69 -10.72
CA LEU A 113 3.86 10.95 -10.94
C LEU A 113 2.86 11.96 -11.51
N SER A 114 2.79 13.16 -10.92
CA SER A 114 2.02 14.28 -11.44
C SER A 114 2.89 15.11 -12.36
N GLU A 115 2.33 15.61 -13.43
CA GLU A 115 3.01 16.39 -14.46
C GLU A 115 3.78 17.59 -13.88
N TYR A 116 3.17 18.33 -12.95
CA TYR A 116 3.80 19.48 -12.31
C TYR A 116 5.09 19.17 -11.53
N LYS A 117 5.36 17.90 -11.25
CA LYS A 117 6.61 17.45 -10.62
C LYS A 117 7.75 17.29 -11.62
N ILE A 118 7.45 17.17 -12.90
CA ILE A 118 8.49 17.12 -13.96
C ILE A 118 9.06 18.50 -14.13
N THR A 119 10.37 18.64 -13.97
CA THR A 119 11.08 19.93 -13.99
C THR A 119 11.80 20.17 -15.30
N ALA A 120 12.29 19.10 -15.95
CA ALA A 120 12.99 19.21 -17.23
C ALA A 120 12.87 17.91 -18.04
N MET A 121 12.95 18.06 -19.37
CA MET A 121 13.09 16.99 -20.35
C MET A 121 14.03 17.47 -21.44
N ASP A 122 15.20 16.84 -21.60
CA ASP A 122 16.23 17.24 -22.57
C ASP A 122 16.37 16.27 -23.76
N GLY A 123 15.39 15.39 -23.97
CA GLY A 123 15.37 14.39 -25.02
C GLY A 123 15.91 13.02 -24.57
N GLU A 124 16.88 12.97 -23.71
CA GLU A 124 17.44 11.72 -23.15
C GLU A 124 17.13 11.56 -21.66
N ASN A 125 17.03 12.65 -20.93
CA ASN A 125 16.84 12.63 -19.48
C ASN A 125 15.54 13.32 -19.09
N ILE A 126 14.93 12.82 -18.03
CA ILE A 126 13.74 13.38 -17.40
C ILE A 126 14.08 13.68 -15.94
N SER A 127 13.91 14.94 -15.55
CA SER A 127 14.10 15.42 -14.17
C SER A 127 12.77 15.64 -13.51
N PHE A 128 12.64 15.20 -12.26
CA PHE A 128 11.42 15.41 -11.48
C PHE A 128 11.71 15.59 -9.99
N ARG A 129 10.84 16.34 -9.31
CA ARG A 129 10.92 16.59 -7.87
C ARG A 129 10.35 15.44 -7.07
N TYR A 130 11.04 15.12 -5.97
CA TYR A 130 10.60 14.12 -4.99
C TYR A 130 10.90 14.58 -3.56
N ARG A 131 10.21 14.01 -2.58
CA ARG A 131 10.43 14.28 -1.15
C ARG A 131 11.38 13.25 -0.56
N ASP A 132 12.50 13.70 -0.02
CA ASP A 132 13.50 12.83 0.59
C ASP A 132 13.23 12.60 2.08
N TYR A 133 12.25 11.75 2.38
CA TYR A 133 11.91 11.40 3.77
C TYR A 133 13.03 10.70 4.53
N LYS A 134 13.96 10.05 3.83
CA LYS A 134 15.01 9.25 4.44
C LYS A 134 16.12 10.12 5.04
N ASN A 135 16.49 11.18 4.32
CA ASN A 135 17.62 12.05 4.70
C ASN A 135 17.16 13.42 5.22
N SER A 136 15.86 13.61 5.43
CA SER A 136 15.33 14.85 6.01
C SER A 136 15.41 14.82 7.52
N PRO A 137 15.84 15.92 8.15
CA PRO A 137 15.90 16.06 9.62
C PRO A 137 14.48 15.90 10.24
N ASP A 138 13.47 16.44 9.57
CA ASP A 138 12.08 16.32 9.95
C ASP A 138 11.28 15.57 8.87
N ARG A 139 10.73 14.42 9.25
CA ARG A 139 9.89 13.62 8.35
C ARG A 139 8.52 14.25 8.08
N ARG A 140 8.04 15.17 8.93
CA ARG A 140 6.78 15.88 8.70
C ARG A 140 6.94 16.96 7.64
N ASN A 141 8.16 17.47 7.50
CA ASN A 141 8.51 18.49 6.51
C ASN A 141 9.76 18.06 5.70
N PRO A 142 9.63 17.05 4.83
CA PRO A 142 10.76 16.48 4.10
C PRO A 142 11.33 17.46 3.08
N VAL A 143 12.64 17.44 2.95
CA VAL A 143 13.35 18.24 1.94
C VAL A 143 12.94 17.77 0.54
N GLU A 144 12.59 18.72 -0.32
CA GLU A 144 12.34 18.45 -1.74
C GLU A 144 13.67 18.40 -2.49
N LYS A 145 13.88 17.36 -3.28
CA LYS A 145 15.04 17.13 -4.13
C LYS A 145 14.62 16.85 -5.55
N GLU A 146 15.56 16.97 -6.48
CA GLU A 146 15.39 16.62 -7.88
C GLU A 146 16.11 15.31 -8.19
N LEU A 147 15.49 14.47 -9.00
CA LEU A 147 16.08 13.24 -9.55
C LEU A 147 16.00 13.29 -11.06
N THR A 148 17.16 13.14 -11.71
CA THR A 148 17.27 13.03 -13.16
C THR A 148 17.53 11.59 -13.53
N LEU A 149 16.74 11.05 -14.44
CA LEU A 149 16.86 9.68 -14.95
C LEU A 149 16.90 9.70 -16.46
N HIS A 150 17.73 8.87 -17.05
CA HIS A 150 17.67 8.60 -18.47
C HIS A 150 16.32 7.95 -18.83
N TYR A 151 15.75 8.24 -20.00
CA TYR A 151 14.40 7.76 -20.38
C TYR A 151 14.27 6.25 -20.33
N ARG A 152 15.34 5.49 -20.62
CA ARG A 152 15.38 4.01 -20.55
C ARG A 152 15.21 3.47 -19.11
N GLU A 153 15.46 4.30 -18.12
CA GLU A 153 15.24 3.96 -16.71
C GLU A 153 13.91 4.56 -16.21
N PHE A 154 13.61 5.77 -16.61
CA PHE A 154 12.40 6.48 -16.19
C PHE A 154 11.12 5.74 -16.61
N PHE A 155 10.98 5.41 -17.90
CA PHE A 155 9.76 4.77 -18.40
C PHE A 155 9.52 3.39 -17.81
N PRO A 156 10.47 2.45 -17.70
CA PRO A 156 10.26 1.20 -16.99
C PRO A 156 9.82 1.40 -15.54
N ARG A 157 10.42 2.37 -14.82
CA ARG A 157 9.97 2.70 -13.46
C ARG A 157 8.53 3.19 -13.42
N LEU A 158 8.11 4.00 -14.37
CA LEU A 158 6.76 4.53 -14.43
C LEU A 158 5.75 3.45 -14.82
N LEU A 159 6.04 2.69 -15.87
CA LEU A 159 5.14 1.69 -16.45
C LEU A 159 4.82 0.53 -15.49
N GLN A 160 5.78 0.13 -14.65
CA GLN A 160 5.53 -0.90 -13.63
C GLN A 160 4.43 -0.54 -12.62
N HIS A 161 4.03 0.74 -12.55
CA HIS A 161 3.00 1.22 -11.64
C HIS A 161 1.64 1.38 -12.31
N VAL A 162 1.56 1.17 -13.61
CA VAL A 162 0.29 1.18 -14.34
C VAL A 162 -0.47 -0.11 -14.00
N PRO A 163 -1.63 -0.01 -13.36
CA PRO A 163 -2.38 -1.20 -12.99
C PRO A 163 -2.91 -1.91 -14.23
N LEU A 164 -3.01 -3.22 -14.17
CA LEU A 164 -3.67 -4.00 -15.19
C LEU A 164 -5.13 -3.54 -15.35
N ARG A 165 -5.66 -3.66 -16.56
CA ARG A 165 -7.07 -3.35 -16.84
C ARG A 165 -7.97 -4.11 -15.87
N TYR A 166 -8.95 -3.43 -15.28
CA TYR A 166 -9.88 -3.95 -14.27
C TYR A 166 -9.25 -4.30 -12.91
N PHE A 167 -7.97 -4.00 -12.67
CA PHE A 167 -7.39 -4.19 -11.36
C PHE A 167 -7.99 -3.19 -10.35
N ARG A 168 -8.60 -3.72 -9.29
CA ARG A 168 -9.20 -2.89 -8.24
C ARG A 168 -8.14 -2.45 -7.25
N ILE A 169 -7.71 -1.19 -7.35
CA ILE A 169 -6.74 -0.56 -6.44
C ILE A 169 -7.35 -0.33 -5.06
N VAL A 170 -8.63 0.01 -5.01
CA VAL A 170 -9.41 0.21 -3.78
C VAL A 170 -10.35 -0.98 -3.58
N ARG A 171 -10.40 -1.48 -2.35
CA ARG A 171 -11.29 -2.59 -1.96
C ARG A 171 -12.00 -2.23 -0.67
N TYR A 172 -13.24 -2.63 -0.57
CA TYR A 172 -14.11 -2.39 0.58
C TYR A 172 -14.40 -3.71 1.29
N TYR A 173 -14.40 -3.69 2.61
CA TYR A 173 -14.61 -4.86 3.46
C TYR A 173 -15.54 -4.51 4.63
N GLY A 174 -16.13 -5.55 5.26
CA GLY A 174 -17.04 -5.37 6.38
C GLY A 174 -18.20 -4.45 6.04
N PHE A 175 -18.47 -3.47 6.85
CA PHE A 175 -19.57 -2.51 6.66
C PHE A 175 -19.46 -1.72 5.36
N TYR A 176 -18.27 -1.45 4.90
CA TYR A 176 -18.02 -0.69 3.67
C TYR A 176 -18.15 -1.54 2.40
N SER A 177 -18.40 -2.86 2.54
CA SER A 177 -18.59 -3.74 1.39
C SER A 177 -19.97 -3.49 0.77
N ASN A 178 -20.07 -3.52 -0.58
CA ASN A 178 -21.33 -3.46 -1.30
C ASN A 178 -22.32 -4.61 -0.95
N LYS A 179 -21.85 -5.61 -0.21
CA LYS A 179 -22.65 -6.71 0.34
C LYS A 179 -22.84 -6.59 1.85
N GLY A 180 -22.41 -5.48 2.45
CA GLY A 180 -22.62 -5.18 3.86
C GLY A 180 -24.09 -4.94 4.12
N ASN A 181 -24.65 -5.65 5.09
CA ASN A 181 -26.05 -5.46 5.54
C ASN A 181 -26.06 -4.46 6.72
N LEU A 182 -25.61 -3.24 6.48
CA LEU A 182 -25.87 -2.18 7.48
C LEU A 182 -27.30 -1.73 7.31
N PRO A 183 -28.07 -1.61 8.40
CA PRO A 183 -29.36 -0.93 8.38
C PRO A 183 -29.22 0.50 7.85
N GLU A 184 -30.23 0.98 7.11
CA GLU A 184 -30.21 2.33 6.48
C GLU A 184 -30.03 3.46 7.49
N GLU A 185 -30.38 3.24 8.76
CA GLU A 185 -30.25 4.20 9.86
C GLU A 185 -28.80 4.58 10.23
N TYR A 186 -27.80 3.88 9.66
CA TYR A 186 -26.38 4.17 9.86
C TYR A 186 -25.73 4.94 8.69
N PHE A 187 -26.52 5.35 7.71
CA PHE A 187 -26.14 6.24 6.62
C PHE A 187 -26.91 7.59 6.76
#